data_e5903462a0354d25133eeacab1d7839e
#
_entry.id   e5903462a0354d25133eeacab1d7839e
#
_cell.length_a   1.000
_cell.length_b   1.000
_cell.length_c   1.000
_cell.angle_alpha   90.00
_cell.angle_beta   90.00
_cell.angle_gamma   90.00
#
_symmetry.space_group_name_H-M   'P 1'
#
loop_
_entity.id
_entity.type
_entity.pdbx_description
1 polymer ?
#
loop_
_entity_poly.entity_id
_entity_poly.type
_entity_poly.pdbx_seq_one_letter_code
_entity_poly.pdbx_strand_id
1 'polypeptide(L)'
;ELQNIQYTKIKKNFVLPENFYSTTNNPTFVYLNNKWIEVKNQMMDKAIIIDPIKNTAVCSMLRNVNKGDFVVVGEEGIKIVPPERPREGLDSFQFMSSHTSTEKPIQSISSKLARDLVSIKKNKGKIIVVGGPAIVHTGAVDDLSQLIRLGFVHGILAGNALLVHDVEHALLGTSLGIDVKHGSSTHMGHRNHIVAVNELFKAGSVKKLVKSGKINSGIFYECEKNNVPYVLAGSIRDDGPAPDVITDVVEAQKQYQKILSNADLVIMLSTMLHSIAVGNMIPSTVKVVAIDINPSSVTKLLDRGTGQAIGVVSDVGSFLPILLNDIKKISKTR
;
A
#
# COMPACT_ATOMS: atom_id res chain seq x y z
N GLU A 1 -17.27 19.29 -31.33
CA GLU A 1 -17.39 20.40 -30.36
C GLU A 1 -17.16 19.84 -28.94
N LEU A 2 -16.36 20.54 -28.13
CA LEU A 2 -16.16 20.20 -26.72
C LEU A 2 -17.44 20.49 -25.96
N GLN A 3 -17.99 19.46 -25.30
CA GLN A 3 -19.18 19.59 -24.48
C GLN A 3 -18.80 19.57 -23.00
N ASN A 4 -19.48 20.41 -22.19
CA ASN A 4 -19.36 20.34 -20.73
C ASN A 4 -19.89 19.00 -20.22
N ILE A 5 -19.30 18.51 -19.14
CA ILE A 5 -19.83 17.32 -18.42
C ILE A 5 -21.28 17.53 -18.02
N GLN A 6 -22.02 16.44 -18.06
CA GLN A 6 -23.32 16.38 -17.40
C GLN A 6 -23.13 15.96 -15.92
N TYR A 7 -23.93 16.52 -15.05
CA TYR A 7 -23.92 16.16 -13.64
C TYR A 7 -25.31 16.30 -13.02
N THR A 8 -25.55 15.54 -11.96
CA THR A 8 -26.83 15.56 -11.26
C THR A 8 -26.63 15.62 -9.75
N LYS A 9 -27.62 16.14 -9.05
CA LYS A 9 -27.59 16.26 -7.61
C LYS A 9 -28.00 14.95 -6.93
N ILE A 10 -27.21 14.49 -5.97
CA ILE A 10 -27.48 13.29 -5.20
C ILE A 10 -28.72 13.49 -4.32
N LYS A 11 -29.69 12.57 -4.44
CA LYS A 11 -30.98 12.65 -3.72
C LYS A 11 -30.93 11.96 -2.35
N LYS A 12 -30.05 10.96 -2.18
CA LYS A 12 -29.91 10.15 -0.96
C LYS A 12 -28.45 9.80 -0.73
N ASN A 13 -28.01 9.81 0.53
CA ASN A 13 -26.64 9.42 0.89
C ASN A 13 -26.31 8.04 0.35
N PHE A 14 -25.10 7.88 -0.19
CA PHE A 14 -24.54 6.63 -0.68
C PHE A 14 -25.27 6.02 -1.88
N VAL A 15 -26.10 6.80 -2.59
CA VAL A 15 -26.85 6.33 -3.76
C VAL A 15 -26.47 7.17 -4.98
N LEU A 16 -25.89 6.53 -5.98
CA LEU A 16 -25.57 7.13 -7.27
C LEU A 16 -26.76 6.99 -8.24
N PRO A 17 -26.93 7.90 -9.21
CA PRO A 17 -27.89 7.74 -10.29
C PRO A 17 -27.45 6.60 -11.24
N GLU A 18 -28.37 6.02 -12.00
CA GLU A 18 -28.10 4.87 -12.89
C GLU A 18 -27.00 5.15 -13.94
N ASN A 19 -26.93 6.37 -14.44
CA ASN A 19 -25.99 6.80 -15.46
C ASN A 19 -24.74 7.51 -14.92
N PHE A 20 -24.36 7.28 -13.66
CA PHE A 20 -23.15 7.85 -13.10
C PHE A 20 -21.91 7.38 -13.87
N TYR A 21 -20.91 8.25 -13.97
CA TYR A 21 -19.61 7.88 -14.53
C TYR A 21 -18.76 7.13 -13.50
N SER A 22 -18.27 5.95 -13.89
CA SER A 22 -17.35 5.15 -13.07
C SER A 22 -15.91 5.38 -13.51
N THR A 23 -15.05 5.75 -12.56
CA THR A 23 -13.66 6.08 -12.85
C THR A 23 -12.79 4.87 -13.14
N THR A 24 -11.76 5.06 -13.96
CA THR A 24 -10.56 4.22 -14.00
C THR A 24 -9.52 4.75 -13.01
N ASN A 25 -8.39 4.07 -12.88
CA ASN A 25 -7.25 4.57 -12.08
C ASN A 25 -6.35 5.54 -12.87
N ASN A 26 -6.66 5.83 -14.13
CA ASN A 26 -5.89 6.75 -14.98
C ASN A 26 -6.22 8.20 -14.66
N PRO A 27 -5.26 9.14 -14.81
CA PRO A 27 -5.53 10.56 -14.69
C PRO A 27 -6.72 10.97 -15.54
N THR A 28 -7.70 11.57 -14.91
CA THR A 28 -8.98 11.94 -15.51
C THR A 28 -9.19 13.44 -15.38
N PHE A 29 -9.71 14.04 -16.43
CA PHE A 29 -10.09 15.45 -16.49
C PHE A 29 -11.56 15.56 -16.88
N VAL A 30 -12.25 16.52 -16.31
CA VAL A 30 -13.63 16.85 -16.65
C VAL A 30 -13.70 18.27 -17.24
N TYR A 31 -14.49 18.45 -18.30
CA TYR A 31 -14.68 19.75 -18.91
C TYR A 31 -15.89 20.45 -18.25
N LEU A 32 -15.63 21.43 -17.41
CA LEU A 32 -16.63 22.15 -16.60
C LEU A 32 -16.41 23.65 -16.74
N ASN A 33 -17.48 24.41 -16.99
CA ASN A 33 -17.42 25.86 -17.15
C ASN A 33 -16.36 26.31 -18.17
N ASN A 34 -16.30 25.64 -19.32
CA ASN A 34 -15.36 25.88 -20.41
C ASN A 34 -13.87 25.71 -20.04
N LYS A 35 -13.58 24.87 -19.03
CA LYS A 35 -12.21 24.56 -18.59
C LYS A 35 -12.04 23.07 -18.29
N TRP A 36 -10.87 22.54 -18.62
CA TRP A 36 -10.46 21.22 -18.15
C TRP A 36 -10.03 21.28 -16.69
N ILE A 37 -10.67 20.47 -15.84
CA ILE A 37 -10.39 20.34 -14.41
C ILE A 37 -9.91 18.93 -14.14
N GLU A 38 -8.74 18.82 -13.54
CA GLU A 38 -8.19 17.54 -13.12
C GLU A 38 -8.99 16.96 -11.95
N VAL A 39 -9.36 15.68 -12.08
CA VAL A 39 -10.01 14.94 -11.00
C VAL A 39 -8.97 14.55 -9.95
N LYS A 40 -9.09 15.07 -8.76
CA LYS A 40 -8.20 14.76 -7.64
C LYS A 40 -8.54 13.42 -6.99
N ASN A 41 -7.57 12.84 -6.26
CA ASN A 41 -7.70 11.56 -5.54
C ASN A 41 -8.13 10.41 -6.45
N GLN A 42 -7.54 10.31 -7.64
CA GLN A 42 -7.90 9.32 -8.64
C GLN A 42 -7.80 7.89 -8.10
N MET A 43 -8.87 7.14 -8.25
CA MET A 43 -9.02 5.74 -7.85
C MET A 43 -9.88 5.02 -8.88
N MET A 44 -9.78 3.70 -8.96
CA MET A 44 -10.60 2.86 -9.83
C MET A 44 -11.99 2.61 -9.21
N ASP A 45 -13.02 2.50 -10.05
CA ASP A 45 -14.40 2.12 -9.69
C ASP A 45 -15.02 3.08 -8.64
N LYS A 46 -14.87 4.37 -8.87
CA LYS A 46 -15.43 5.43 -8.01
C LYS A 46 -16.27 6.42 -8.80
N ALA A 47 -17.01 7.26 -8.09
CA ALA A 47 -17.72 8.37 -8.69
C ALA A 47 -16.85 9.64 -8.73
N ILE A 48 -17.16 10.56 -9.63
CA ILE A 48 -16.58 11.91 -9.64
C ILE A 48 -17.59 12.89 -9.04
N ILE A 49 -17.22 13.49 -7.93
CA ILE A 49 -17.98 14.56 -7.28
C ILE A 49 -17.38 15.89 -7.69
N ILE A 50 -18.23 16.84 -8.07
CA ILE A 50 -17.82 18.18 -8.48
C ILE A 50 -18.40 19.26 -7.58
N ASP A 51 -17.68 20.36 -7.48
CA ASP A 51 -18.19 21.65 -7.01
C ASP A 51 -18.17 22.62 -8.20
N PRO A 52 -19.33 22.87 -8.83
CA PRO A 52 -19.39 23.73 -10.03
C PRO A 52 -19.12 25.20 -9.72
N ILE A 53 -19.22 25.64 -8.47
CA ILE A 53 -18.93 27.01 -8.05
C ILE A 53 -17.41 27.19 -7.90
N LYS A 54 -16.75 26.23 -7.23
CA LYS A 54 -15.29 26.27 -6.98
C LYS A 54 -14.48 25.72 -8.14
N ASN A 55 -15.12 25.16 -9.16
CA ASN A 55 -14.46 24.47 -10.27
C ASN A 55 -13.51 23.37 -9.78
N THR A 56 -14.00 22.47 -8.94
CA THR A 56 -13.21 21.33 -8.44
C THR A 56 -13.90 20.02 -8.78
N ALA A 57 -13.09 18.98 -8.99
CA ALA A 57 -13.53 17.61 -9.22
C ALA A 57 -12.69 16.65 -8.39
N VAL A 58 -13.35 15.71 -7.70
CA VAL A 58 -12.72 14.76 -6.78
C VAL A 58 -13.29 13.37 -7.01
N CYS A 59 -12.42 12.39 -7.12
CA CYS A 59 -12.79 10.99 -7.11
C CYS A 59 -13.21 10.58 -5.69
N SER A 60 -14.40 10.02 -5.54
CA SER A 60 -15.00 9.76 -4.24
C SER A 60 -15.51 8.34 -4.11
N MET A 61 -15.19 7.70 -2.98
CA MET A 61 -15.81 6.43 -2.59
C MET A 61 -17.31 6.62 -2.34
N LEU A 62 -18.11 5.59 -2.64
CA LEU A 62 -19.56 5.65 -2.46
C LEU A 62 -19.98 6.10 -1.05
N ARG A 63 -19.27 5.64 -0.01
CA ARG A 63 -19.52 6.00 1.39
C ARG A 63 -19.24 7.46 1.75
N ASN A 64 -18.59 8.18 0.87
CA ASN A 64 -18.33 9.62 1.04
C ASN A 64 -19.27 10.49 0.18
N VAL A 65 -20.19 9.87 -0.57
CA VAL A 65 -21.18 10.57 -1.40
C VAL A 65 -22.39 10.92 -0.55
N ASN A 66 -22.67 12.20 -0.42
CA ASN A 66 -23.75 12.70 0.43
C ASN A 66 -24.90 13.28 -0.39
N LYS A 67 -26.09 13.27 0.20
CA LYS A 67 -27.22 14.00 -0.34
C LYS A 67 -26.86 15.47 -0.55
N GLY A 68 -27.05 15.96 -1.76
CA GLY A 68 -26.75 17.34 -2.13
C GLY A 68 -25.47 17.50 -2.94
N ASP A 69 -24.57 16.50 -2.94
CA ASP A 69 -23.39 16.50 -3.81
C ASP A 69 -23.80 16.47 -5.29
N PHE A 70 -22.93 17.00 -6.16
CA PHE A 70 -23.09 16.89 -7.62
C PHE A 70 -22.18 15.79 -8.13
N VAL A 71 -22.74 14.81 -8.81
CA VAL A 71 -22.01 13.66 -9.39
C VAL A 71 -22.03 13.76 -10.91
N VAL A 72 -20.90 13.44 -11.53
CA VAL A 72 -20.78 13.37 -13.00
C VAL A 72 -21.55 12.18 -13.53
N VAL A 73 -22.34 12.41 -14.60
CA VAL A 73 -23.14 11.40 -15.28
C VAL A 73 -22.81 11.40 -16.78
N GLY A 74 -23.00 10.26 -17.44
CA GLY A 74 -22.63 10.09 -18.85
C GLY A 74 -21.11 10.09 -19.06
N GLU A 75 -20.69 10.12 -20.32
CA GLU A 75 -19.28 10.04 -20.73
C GLU A 75 -18.78 11.32 -21.39
N GLU A 76 -19.69 12.26 -21.72
CA GLU A 76 -19.34 13.49 -22.42
C GLU A 76 -18.55 14.44 -21.54
N GLY A 77 -17.60 15.15 -22.12
CA GLY A 77 -16.76 16.11 -21.41
C GLY A 77 -15.73 15.46 -20.47
N ILE A 78 -15.47 14.17 -20.61
CA ILE A 78 -14.48 13.44 -19.82
C ILE A 78 -13.28 13.10 -20.70
N LYS A 79 -12.09 13.35 -20.18
CA LYS A 79 -10.82 13.00 -20.82
C LYS A 79 -10.00 12.14 -19.89
N ILE A 80 -9.64 10.94 -20.36
CA ILE A 80 -8.75 10.02 -19.65
C ILE A 80 -7.37 10.10 -20.33
N VAL A 81 -6.31 10.19 -19.52
CA VAL A 81 -4.93 10.22 -19.99
C VAL A 81 -4.21 8.99 -19.46
N PRO A 82 -4.14 7.89 -20.22
CA PRO A 82 -3.34 6.74 -19.83
C PRO A 82 -1.87 7.14 -19.71
N PRO A 83 -1.11 6.60 -18.72
CA PRO A 83 0.32 6.83 -18.67
C PRO A 83 0.99 6.32 -19.94
N GLU A 84 1.96 7.07 -20.45
CA GLU A 84 2.79 6.60 -21.56
C GLU A 84 3.51 5.31 -21.14
N ARG A 85 3.34 4.27 -21.94
CA ARG A 85 4.15 3.06 -21.78
C ARG A 85 5.60 3.42 -22.15
N PRO A 86 6.60 3.08 -21.31
CA PRO A 86 7.99 3.29 -21.68
C PRO A 86 8.27 2.63 -23.03
N ARG A 87 8.67 3.40 -24.02
CA ARG A 87 9.01 2.87 -25.36
C ARG A 87 10.31 2.10 -25.37
N GLU A 88 11.17 2.31 -24.36
CA GLU A 88 12.45 1.62 -24.23
C GLU A 88 12.26 0.23 -23.63
N GLY A 89 12.57 -0.81 -24.40
CA GLY A 89 12.61 -2.20 -23.96
C GLY A 89 11.49 -3.10 -24.44
N LEU A 90 10.56 -2.61 -25.28
CA LEU A 90 9.44 -3.42 -25.79
C LEU A 90 9.77 -4.32 -26.99
N ASP A 91 10.90 -4.09 -27.67
CA ASP A 91 11.08 -4.67 -29.01
C ASP A 91 11.89 -5.96 -29.08
N SER A 92 12.52 -6.44 -28.00
CA SER A 92 13.37 -7.62 -28.13
C SER A 92 12.72 -8.95 -27.75
N PHE A 93 11.74 -8.97 -26.82
CA PHE A 93 11.12 -10.22 -26.38
C PHE A 93 9.72 -10.01 -25.79
N GLN A 94 8.70 -9.89 -26.61
CA GLN A 94 7.30 -9.77 -26.14
C GLN A 94 6.84 -10.95 -25.26
N PHE A 95 7.40 -12.15 -25.45
CA PHE A 95 7.13 -13.30 -24.59
C PHE A 95 7.79 -13.20 -23.20
N MET A 96 8.84 -12.35 -23.05
CA MET A 96 9.49 -12.04 -21.78
C MET A 96 8.86 -10.82 -21.07
N SER A 97 7.86 -10.20 -21.65
CA SER A 97 7.13 -9.06 -21.09
C SER A 97 5.97 -9.48 -20.16
N SER A 98 5.88 -10.75 -19.78
CA SER A 98 5.01 -11.10 -18.66
C SER A 98 5.54 -10.34 -17.45
N HIS A 99 4.73 -9.45 -16.90
CA HIS A 99 5.07 -8.65 -15.73
C HIS A 99 5.35 -9.53 -14.49
N THR A 100 5.09 -10.83 -14.61
CA THR A 100 5.35 -11.87 -13.63
C THR A 100 6.32 -12.87 -14.25
N SER A 101 7.59 -12.80 -13.94
CA SER A 101 8.57 -13.76 -14.42
C SER A 101 9.39 -14.33 -13.26
N THR A 102 9.28 -15.64 -13.08
CA THR A 102 10.17 -16.42 -12.20
C THR A 102 11.59 -16.55 -12.80
N GLU A 103 11.75 -16.22 -14.10
CA GLU A 103 13.01 -16.35 -14.83
C GLU A 103 13.87 -15.09 -14.81
N LYS A 104 13.29 -13.92 -14.47
CA LYS A 104 14.10 -12.71 -14.31
C LYS A 104 14.96 -12.83 -13.04
N PRO A 105 16.27 -12.62 -13.15
CA PRO A 105 17.13 -12.66 -11.97
C PRO A 105 16.65 -11.67 -10.91
N ILE A 106 16.34 -12.16 -9.72
CA ILE A 106 15.94 -11.36 -8.55
C ILE A 106 16.90 -10.19 -8.34
N GLN A 107 18.18 -10.41 -8.56
CA GLN A 107 19.23 -9.39 -8.45
C GLN A 107 19.01 -8.21 -9.40
N SER A 108 18.57 -8.45 -10.65
CA SER A 108 18.31 -7.40 -11.63
C SER A 108 17.13 -6.53 -11.21
N ILE A 109 16.05 -7.16 -10.72
CA ILE A 109 14.85 -6.46 -10.24
C ILE A 109 15.19 -5.66 -8.98
N SER A 110 15.92 -6.26 -8.04
CA SER A 110 16.36 -5.62 -6.81
C SER A 110 17.21 -4.38 -7.10
N SER A 111 18.21 -4.51 -7.98
CA SER A 111 19.08 -3.39 -8.35
C SER A 111 18.33 -2.25 -9.05
N LYS A 112 17.31 -2.56 -9.87
CA LYS A 112 16.43 -1.55 -10.47
C LYS A 112 15.60 -0.85 -9.40
N LEU A 113 14.94 -1.61 -8.53
CA LEU A 113 14.14 -1.07 -7.43
C LEU A 113 14.99 -0.22 -6.48
N ALA A 114 16.20 -0.66 -6.16
CA ALA A 114 17.13 0.11 -5.32
C ALA A 114 17.47 1.48 -5.91
N ARG A 115 17.71 1.54 -7.24
CA ARG A 115 17.92 2.84 -7.94
C ARG A 115 16.69 3.73 -7.88
N ASP A 116 15.50 3.16 -8.09
CA ASP A 116 14.24 3.90 -8.00
C ASP A 116 14.04 4.47 -6.59
N LEU A 117 14.23 3.64 -5.54
CA LEU A 117 14.12 4.07 -4.14
C LEU A 117 15.08 5.21 -3.80
N VAL A 118 16.34 5.09 -4.20
CA VAL A 118 17.35 6.14 -3.97
C VAL A 118 16.99 7.42 -4.72
N SER A 119 16.50 7.31 -5.95
CA SER A 119 16.05 8.47 -6.75
C SER A 119 14.84 9.15 -6.12
N ILE A 120 13.82 8.39 -5.74
CA ILE A 120 12.61 8.91 -5.08
C ILE A 120 12.98 9.63 -3.78
N LYS A 121 13.80 9.01 -2.94
CA LYS A 121 14.26 9.63 -1.69
C LYS A 121 15.03 10.94 -1.94
N LYS A 122 15.94 10.97 -2.93
CA LYS A 122 16.68 12.19 -3.30
C LYS A 122 15.74 13.32 -3.71
N ASN A 123 14.66 13.00 -4.40
CA ASN A 123 13.64 13.94 -4.85
C ASN A 123 12.58 14.25 -3.78
N LYS A 124 12.78 13.81 -2.54
CA LYS A 124 11.82 13.95 -1.42
C LYS A 124 10.46 13.32 -1.73
N GLY A 125 10.44 12.29 -2.56
CA GLY A 125 9.25 11.53 -2.89
C GLY A 125 8.84 10.58 -1.77
N LYS A 126 7.62 10.05 -1.88
CA LYS A 126 6.95 9.28 -0.84
C LYS A 126 6.87 7.79 -1.19
N ILE A 127 7.41 6.95 -0.33
CA ILE A 127 7.44 5.49 -0.47
C ILE A 127 6.57 4.87 0.62
N ILE A 128 5.59 4.06 0.24
CA ILE A 128 4.68 3.38 1.16
C ILE A 128 4.91 1.87 1.09
N VAL A 129 4.89 1.22 2.23
CA VAL A 129 4.96 -0.24 2.35
C VAL A 129 3.60 -0.79 2.77
N VAL A 130 3.13 -1.80 2.05
CA VAL A 130 1.96 -2.61 2.44
C VAL A 130 2.49 -3.97 2.89
N GLY A 131 2.37 -4.28 4.18
CA GLY A 131 3.04 -5.42 4.78
C GLY A 131 2.12 -6.51 5.29
N GLY A 132 2.51 -7.76 5.07
CA GLY A 132 1.89 -8.94 5.65
C GLY A 132 2.76 -9.63 6.71
N PRO A 133 2.19 -10.55 7.49
CA PRO A 133 2.87 -11.21 8.62
C PRO A 133 4.06 -12.09 8.17
N ALA A 134 4.10 -12.52 6.91
CA ALA A 134 5.22 -13.29 6.38
C ALA A 134 6.57 -12.55 6.50
N ILE A 135 6.58 -11.21 6.55
CA ILE A 135 7.80 -10.42 6.82
C ILE A 135 8.44 -10.87 8.12
N VAL A 136 7.63 -11.16 9.15
CA VAL A 136 8.14 -11.63 10.45
C VAL A 136 8.52 -13.10 10.38
N HIS A 137 7.67 -13.94 9.81
CA HIS A 137 7.90 -15.40 9.74
C HIS A 137 9.16 -15.77 8.95
N THR A 138 9.53 -14.97 7.95
CA THR A 138 10.70 -15.19 7.09
C THR A 138 11.97 -14.50 7.59
N GLY A 139 11.90 -13.82 8.75
CA GLY A 139 13.05 -13.17 9.38
C GLY A 139 13.43 -11.79 8.77
N ALA A 140 12.58 -11.19 7.94
CA ALA A 140 12.86 -9.92 7.26
C ALA A 140 12.58 -8.66 8.12
N VAL A 141 12.32 -8.83 9.41
CA VAL A 141 12.02 -7.71 10.33
C VAL A 141 13.17 -6.72 10.38
N ASP A 142 14.40 -7.20 10.52
CA ASP A 142 15.59 -6.34 10.62
C ASP A 142 15.85 -5.57 9.34
N ASP A 143 15.61 -6.17 8.17
CA ASP A 143 15.81 -5.52 6.88
C ASP A 143 14.81 -4.40 6.65
N LEU A 144 13.52 -4.65 6.93
CA LEU A 144 12.50 -3.61 6.83
C LEU A 144 12.73 -2.51 7.88
N SER A 145 13.12 -2.88 9.10
CA SER A 145 13.51 -1.94 10.14
C SER A 145 14.67 -1.04 9.73
N GLN A 146 15.68 -1.59 9.03
CA GLN A 146 16.77 -0.78 8.47
C GLN A 146 16.29 0.15 7.36
N LEU A 147 15.39 -0.28 6.49
CA LEU A 147 14.82 0.61 5.46
C LEU A 147 14.06 1.80 6.08
N ILE A 148 13.36 1.58 7.21
CA ILE A 148 12.71 2.63 7.99
C ILE A 148 13.76 3.60 8.53
N ARG A 149 14.76 3.10 9.25
CA ARG A 149 15.86 3.92 9.82
C ARG A 149 16.61 4.73 8.76
N LEU A 150 16.80 4.15 7.60
CA LEU A 150 17.44 4.81 6.47
C LEU A 150 16.53 5.78 5.73
N GLY A 151 15.27 5.97 6.16
CA GLY A 151 14.33 6.91 5.56
C GLY A 151 13.85 6.51 4.14
N PHE A 152 13.72 5.22 3.86
CA PHE A 152 13.14 4.69 2.63
C PHE A 152 11.69 4.27 2.79
N VAL A 153 11.10 4.43 3.98
CA VAL A 153 9.70 4.12 4.25
C VAL A 153 9.04 5.35 4.88
N HIS A 154 7.99 5.85 4.24
CA HIS A 154 7.27 7.04 4.65
C HIS A 154 5.87 6.74 5.20
N GLY A 155 5.47 5.48 5.19
CA GLY A 155 4.24 4.99 5.79
C GLY A 155 4.11 3.48 5.65
N ILE A 156 3.42 2.85 6.60
CA ILE A 156 3.12 1.41 6.57
C ILE A 156 1.61 1.20 6.63
N LEU A 157 1.11 0.35 5.73
CA LEU A 157 -0.26 -0.12 5.69
C LEU A 157 -0.26 -1.62 5.94
N ALA A 158 -1.01 -2.08 6.94
CA ALA A 158 -1.00 -3.48 7.33
C ALA A 158 -2.30 -3.87 8.04
N GLY A 159 -2.38 -5.13 8.46
CA GLY A 159 -3.41 -5.63 9.34
C GLY A 159 -2.91 -5.93 10.74
N ASN A 160 -3.81 -6.39 11.60
CA ASN A 160 -3.50 -6.83 12.96
C ASN A 160 -2.38 -7.87 13.03
N ALA A 161 -2.37 -8.82 12.09
CA ALA A 161 -1.42 -9.94 12.12
C ALA A 161 0.04 -9.47 12.04
N LEU A 162 0.38 -8.51 11.16
CA LEU A 162 1.76 -7.99 11.09
C LEU A 162 2.16 -7.35 12.42
N LEU A 163 1.30 -6.53 13.03
CA LEU A 163 1.59 -5.91 14.32
C LEU A 163 1.85 -6.95 15.41
N VAL A 164 0.94 -7.90 15.56
CA VAL A 164 1.02 -8.86 16.67
C VAL A 164 2.25 -9.75 16.54
N HIS A 165 2.57 -10.21 15.31
CA HIS A 165 3.76 -11.02 15.10
C HIS A 165 5.08 -10.23 15.26
N ASP A 166 5.10 -8.96 14.86
CA ASP A 166 6.26 -8.09 15.09
C ASP A 166 6.50 -7.87 16.60
N VAL A 167 5.42 -7.63 17.37
CA VAL A 167 5.49 -7.48 18.82
C VAL A 167 5.85 -8.82 19.51
N GLU A 168 5.30 -9.95 19.05
CA GLU A 168 5.69 -11.29 19.53
C GLU A 168 7.20 -11.51 19.31
N HIS A 169 7.69 -11.19 18.11
CA HIS A 169 9.10 -11.32 17.80
C HIS A 169 9.98 -10.40 18.67
N ALA A 170 9.56 -9.15 18.87
CA ALA A 170 10.30 -8.20 19.68
C ALA A 170 10.34 -8.57 21.17
N LEU A 171 9.28 -9.20 21.70
CA LEU A 171 9.17 -9.59 23.10
C LEU A 171 9.81 -10.96 23.39
N LEU A 172 9.66 -11.91 22.48
CA LEU A 172 9.89 -13.34 22.74
C LEU A 172 10.84 -14.01 21.76
N GLY A 173 11.24 -13.32 20.68
CA GLY A 173 12.10 -13.88 19.62
C GLY A 173 11.40 -14.92 18.75
N THR A 174 10.08 -15.07 18.87
CA THR A 174 9.28 -16.06 18.15
C THR A 174 8.29 -15.42 17.18
N SER A 175 7.83 -16.21 16.23
CA SER A 175 6.68 -15.89 15.40
C SER A 175 5.78 -17.12 15.30
N LEU A 176 4.51 -17.02 15.68
CA LEU A 176 3.59 -18.15 15.88
C LEU A 176 4.19 -19.24 16.82
N GLY A 177 4.95 -18.83 17.82
CA GLY A 177 5.60 -19.75 18.74
C GLY A 177 6.79 -20.53 18.18
N ILE A 178 7.24 -20.20 16.98
CA ILE A 178 8.45 -20.75 16.36
C ILE A 178 9.58 -19.74 16.52
N ASP A 179 10.73 -20.20 17.01
CA ASP A 179 11.96 -19.40 17.06
C ASP A 179 12.36 -19.00 15.63
N VAL A 180 12.38 -17.69 15.35
CA VAL A 180 12.65 -17.19 13.99
C VAL A 180 14.09 -17.47 13.54
N LYS A 181 15.05 -17.59 14.48
CA LYS A 181 16.44 -17.84 14.16
C LYS A 181 16.74 -19.32 13.92
N HIS A 182 16.13 -20.20 14.69
CA HIS A 182 16.44 -21.64 14.67
C HIS A 182 15.36 -22.48 13.96
N GLY A 183 14.17 -21.91 13.67
CA GLY A 183 13.08 -22.64 13.04
C GLY A 183 12.45 -23.73 13.90
N SER A 184 12.76 -23.77 15.21
CA SER A 184 12.26 -24.78 16.14
C SER A 184 11.07 -24.25 16.94
N SER A 185 10.11 -25.14 17.23
CA SER A 185 9.00 -24.80 18.10
C SER A 185 9.49 -24.56 19.54
N THR A 186 9.05 -23.50 20.17
CA THR A 186 9.37 -23.20 21.56
C THR A 186 8.39 -23.88 22.51
N HIS A 187 8.84 -24.18 23.73
CA HIS A 187 7.96 -24.73 24.75
C HIS A 187 6.78 -23.79 25.01
N MET A 188 5.54 -24.30 24.90
CA MET A 188 4.29 -23.53 24.99
C MET A 188 4.19 -22.35 24.00
N GLY A 189 4.88 -22.42 22.86
CA GLY A 189 4.95 -21.36 21.85
C GLY A 189 3.58 -20.92 21.30
N HIS A 190 2.58 -21.83 21.31
CA HIS A 190 1.21 -21.53 20.87
C HIS A 190 0.53 -20.38 21.62
N ARG A 191 1.00 -20.05 22.84
CA ARG A 191 0.46 -18.91 23.63
C ARG A 191 1.18 -17.58 23.35
N ASN A 192 2.33 -17.57 22.68
CA ASN A 192 3.15 -16.37 22.49
C ASN A 192 2.42 -15.26 21.75
N HIS A 193 1.62 -15.63 20.74
CA HIS A 193 0.76 -14.70 20.06
C HIS A 193 -0.21 -13.96 20.99
N ILE A 194 -0.89 -14.70 21.87
CA ILE A 194 -1.82 -14.10 22.85
C ILE A 194 -1.07 -13.29 23.90
N VAL A 195 0.14 -13.69 24.28
CA VAL A 195 0.99 -12.88 25.18
C VAL A 195 1.29 -11.52 24.54
N ALA A 196 1.65 -11.47 23.28
CA ALA A 196 1.90 -10.22 22.56
C ALA A 196 0.65 -9.32 22.50
N VAL A 197 -0.51 -9.88 22.16
CA VAL A 197 -1.79 -9.17 22.18
C VAL A 197 -2.09 -8.61 23.58
N ASN A 198 -1.91 -9.42 24.63
CA ASN A 198 -2.16 -9.02 26.01
C ASN A 198 -1.25 -7.87 26.46
N GLU A 199 0.03 -7.88 26.05
CA GLU A 199 0.96 -6.77 26.36
C GLU A 199 0.57 -5.47 25.64
N LEU A 200 0.07 -5.57 24.39
CA LEU A 200 -0.49 -4.42 23.66
C LEU A 200 -1.72 -3.84 24.40
N PHE A 201 -2.64 -4.70 24.85
CA PHE A 201 -3.80 -4.24 25.62
C PHE A 201 -3.41 -3.63 26.98
N LYS A 202 -2.46 -4.21 27.71
CA LYS A 202 -1.94 -3.62 28.96
C LYS A 202 -1.32 -2.25 28.73
N ALA A 203 -0.59 -2.07 27.65
CA ALA A 203 0.00 -0.79 27.30
C ALA A 203 -1.04 0.21 26.76
N GLY A 204 -2.08 -0.28 26.09
CA GLY A 204 -3.14 0.49 25.45
C GLY A 204 -2.79 1.09 24.08
N SER A 205 -1.54 0.98 23.63
CA SER A 205 -1.09 1.31 22.27
C SER A 205 0.35 0.86 22.04
N VAL A 206 0.72 0.69 20.77
CA VAL A 206 2.11 0.45 20.35
C VAL A 206 3.04 1.54 20.88
N LYS A 207 2.65 2.80 20.71
CA LYS A 207 3.42 3.96 21.19
C LYS A 207 3.75 3.90 22.68
N LYS A 208 2.77 3.50 23.50
CA LYS A 208 2.97 3.35 24.94
C LYS A 208 3.84 2.12 25.26
N LEU A 209 3.68 1.02 24.50
CA LEU A 209 4.50 -0.17 24.63
C LEU A 209 5.98 0.14 24.34
N VAL A 210 6.26 0.88 23.27
CA VAL A 210 7.62 1.36 22.96
C VAL A 210 8.17 2.28 24.05
N LYS A 211 7.37 3.24 24.54
CA LYS A 211 7.79 4.16 25.60
C LYS A 211 8.08 3.47 26.93
N SER A 212 7.42 2.35 27.21
CA SER A 212 7.67 1.57 28.43
C SER A 212 9.01 0.83 28.41
N GLY A 213 9.68 0.75 27.28
CA GLY A 213 10.94 0.01 27.11
C GLY A 213 10.77 -1.50 27.05
N LYS A 214 9.53 -2.03 27.04
CA LYS A 214 9.28 -3.47 26.92
C LYS A 214 9.70 -4.06 25.58
N ILE A 215 9.62 -3.27 24.52
CA ILE A 215 10.18 -3.61 23.20
C ILE A 215 11.21 -2.55 22.81
N ASN A 216 12.31 -3.00 22.20
CA ASN A 216 13.43 -2.18 21.77
C ASN A 216 13.88 -2.46 20.34
N SER A 217 13.10 -3.25 19.61
CA SER A 217 13.30 -3.63 18.22
C SER A 217 11.97 -3.93 17.55
N GLY A 218 11.97 -4.12 16.23
CA GLY A 218 10.80 -4.45 15.44
C GLY A 218 10.37 -3.33 14.50
N ILE A 219 9.49 -3.67 13.57
CA ILE A 219 9.01 -2.78 12.52
C ILE A 219 8.28 -1.57 13.14
N PHE A 220 7.32 -1.84 14.03
CA PHE A 220 6.52 -0.77 14.64
C PHE A 220 7.30 0.00 15.72
N TYR A 221 8.29 -0.63 16.36
CA TYR A 221 9.26 0.10 17.18
C TYR A 221 10.00 1.16 16.35
N GLU A 222 10.50 0.78 15.18
CA GLU A 222 11.20 1.71 14.28
C GLU A 222 10.25 2.79 13.71
N CYS A 223 8.99 2.45 13.43
CA CYS A 223 7.99 3.44 13.04
C CYS A 223 7.81 4.52 14.11
N GLU A 224 7.66 4.14 15.37
CA GLU A 224 7.52 5.08 16.49
C GLU A 224 8.78 5.91 16.70
N LYS A 225 9.96 5.31 16.59
CA LYS A 225 11.25 6.02 16.76
C LYS A 225 11.54 7.02 15.65
N ASN A 226 11.15 6.72 14.42
CA ASN A 226 11.43 7.54 13.24
C ASN A 226 10.21 8.38 12.81
N ASN A 227 9.12 8.40 13.58
CA ASN A 227 7.88 9.10 13.27
C ASN A 227 7.29 8.70 11.89
N VAL A 228 7.40 7.42 11.52
CA VAL A 228 6.79 6.89 10.31
C VAL A 228 5.35 6.50 10.64
N PRO A 229 4.33 7.12 9.99
CA PRO A 229 2.95 6.80 10.24
C PRO A 229 2.62 5.38 9.74
N TYR A 230 1.70 4.72 10.44
CA TYR A 230 1.16 3.43 10.03
C TYR A 230 -0.34 3.37 10.26
N VAL A 231 -1.02 2.56 9.48
CA VAL A 231 -2.45 2.26 9.64
C VAL A 231 -2.64 0.75 9.62
N LEU A 232 -3.34 0.27 10.63
CA LEU A 232 -3.63 -1.14 10.83
C LEU A 232 -5.13 -1.37 10.66
N ALA A 233 -5.51 -2.14 9.64
CA ALA A 233 -6.89 -2.48 9.37
C ALA A 233 -7.25 -3.83 9.96
N GLY A 234 -8.35 -3.90 10.69
CA GLY A 234 -8.88 -5.14 11.23
C GLY A 234 -9.54 -6.02 10.17
N SER A 235 -9.67 -7.30 10.48
CA SER A 235 -10.36 -8.27 9.64
C SER A 235 -11.16 -9.26 10.50
N ILE A 236 -12.08 -10.00 9.86
CA ILE A 236 -12.87 -11.05 10.53
C ILE A 236 -12.02 -12.25 11.01
N ARG A 237 -10.73 -12.28 10.67
CA ARG A 237 -9.78 -13.31 11.12
C ARG A 237 -9.09 -12.97 12.44
N ASP A 238 -9.24 -11.73 12.94
CA ASP A 238 -8.50 -11.25 14.07
C ASP A 238 -9.13 -11.74 15.39
N ASP A 239 -8.37 -12.49 16.17
CA ASP A 239 -8.79 -12.95 17.49
C ASP A 239 -8.45 -11.89 18.55
N GLY A 240 -9.30 -10.87 18.66
CA GLY A 240 -9.05 -9.74 19.53
C GLY A 240 -8.01 -8.78 18.94
N PRO A 241 -8.42 -7.91 18.00
CA PRO A 241 -7.50 -6.95 17.37
C PRO A 241 -6.88 -6.02 18.42
N ALA A 242 -5.58 -5.71 18.25
CA ALA A 242 -4.85 -4.83 19.14
C ALA A 242 -5.47 -3.42 19.20
N PRO A 243 -5.22 -2.63 20.27
CA PRO A 243 -5.85 -1.31 20.45
C PRO A 243 -5.64 -0.32 19.32
N ASP A 244 -4.51 -0.42 18.60
CA ASP A 244 -4.20 0.47 17.46
C ASP A 244 -4.88 0.05 16.15
N VAL A 245 -5.57 -1.08 16.13
CA VAL A 245 -6.22 -1.63 14.93
C VAL A 245 -7.59 -0.98 14.73
N ILE A 246 -7.81 -0.45 13.54
CA ILE A 246 -9.10 0.13 13.14
C ILE A 246 -10.02 -0.99 12.70
N THR A 247 -11.06 -1.25 13.47
CA THR A 247 -12.04 -2.33 13.22
C THR A 247 -13.17 -1.92 12.28
N ASP A 248 -13.44 -0.63 12.14
CA ASP A 248 -14.34 -0.12 11.10
C ASP A 248 -13.57 -0.09 9.76
N VAL A 249 -13.95 -0.98 8.84
CA VAL A 249 -13.29 -1.10 7.54
C VAL A 249 -13.40 0.14 6.67
N VAL A 250 -14.47 0.92 6.81
CA VAL A 250 -14.65 2.17 6.07
C VAL A 250 -13.70 3.24 6.60
N GLU A 251 -13.56 3.32 7.92
CA GLU A 251 -12.58 4.23 8.52
C GLU A 251 -11.15 3.81 8.20
N ALA A 252 -10.85 2.52 8.24
CA ALA A 252 -9.54 2.00 7.81
C ALA A 252 -9.21 2.39 6.36
N GLN A 253 -10.16 2.29 5.43
CA GLN A 253 -10.00 2.74 4.05
C GLN A 253 -9.68 4.24 3.96
N LYS A 254 -10.36 5.09 4.73
CA LYS A 254 -10.09 6.53 4.77
C LYS A 254 -8.68 6.84 5.26
N GLN A 255 -8.23 6.14 6.31
CA GLN A 255 -6.89 6.32 6.84
C GLN A 255 -5.83 5.81 5.87
N TYR A 256 -6.05 4.68 5.19
CA TYR A 256 -5.20 4.19 4.11
C TYR A 256 -5.05 5.25 3.01
N GLN A 257 -6.16 5.83 2.57
CA GLN A 257 -6.16 6.90 1.55
C GLN A 257 -5.31 8.10 1.95
N LYS A 258 -5.37 8.53 3.21
CA LYS A 258 -4.53 9.63 3.72
C LYS A 258 -3.03 9.30 3.64
N ILE A 259 -2.66 8.08 4.00
CA ILE A 259 -1.27 7.61 3.89
C ILE A 259 -0.84 7.52 2.43
N LEU A 260 -1.72 7.05 1.53
CA LEU A 260 -1.41 6.88 0.11
C LEU A 260 -1.38 8.19 -0.69
N SER A 261 -1.92 9.26 -0.14
CA SER A 261 -1.92 10.59 -0.80
C SER A 261 -0.50 11.00 -1.18
N ASN A 262 -0.31 11.34 -2.46
CA ASN A 262 0.98 11.72 -3.05
C ASN A 262 2.09 10.66 -2.92
N ALA A 263 1.74 9.38 -2.90
CA ALA A 263 2.72 8.31 -2.97
C ALA A 263 3.33 8.24 -4.38
N ASP A 264 4.65 8.09 -4.46
CA ASP A 264 5.38 7.90 -5.72
C ASP A 264 5.61 6.41 -5.99
N LEU A 265 5.76 5.61 -4.94
CA LEU A 265 5.98 4.18 -5.01
C LEU A 265 5.30 3.45 -3.85
N VAL A 266 4.67 2.32 -4.17
CA VAL A 266 4.10 1.39 -3.19
C VAL A 266 4.79 0.04 -3.32
N ILE A 267 5.31 -0.48 -2.21
CA ILE A 267 5.90 -1.81 -2.12
C ILE A 267 4.93 -2.70 -1.34
N MET A 268 4.45 -3.76 -1.98
CA MET A 268 3.53 -4.73 -1.40
C MET A 268 4.30 -6.00 -1.04
N LEU A 269 4.31 -6.35 0.24
CA LEU A 269 5.11 -7.43 0.81
C LEU A 269 4.19 -8.50 1.42
N SER A 270 4.04 -9.63 0.72
CA SER A 270 3.38 -10.85 1.21
C SER A 270 2.01 -10.64 1.88
N THR A 271 1.18 -9.79 1.28
CA THR A 271 -0.22 -9.62 1.69
C THR A 271 -1.13 -9.41 0.50
N MET A 272 -2.08 -10.30 0.28
CA MET A 272 -3.05 -10.15 -0.81
C MET A 272 -4.16 -9.18 -0.45
N LEU A 273 -4.78 -9.32 0.74
CA LEU A 273 -5.95 -8.54 1.14
C LEU A 273 -5.68 -7.03 1.13
N HIS A 274 -4.66 -6.59 1.87
CA HIS A 274 -4.32 -5.16 1.98
C HIS A 274 -3.75 -4.61 0.67
N SER A 275 -3.00 -5.42 -0.08
CA SER A 275 -2.45 -5.03 -1.38
C SER A 275 -3.53 -4.82 -2.43
N ILE A 276 -4.55 -5.68 -2.50
CA ILE A 276 -5.71 -5.48 -3.38
C ILE A 276 -6.46 -4.20 -3.01
N ALA A 277 -6.70 -3.98 -1.72
CA ALA A 277 -7.37 -2.76 -1.25
C ALA A 277 -6.59 -1.50 -1.66
N VAL A 278 -5.28 -1.51 -1.47
CA VAL A 278 -4.39 -0.40 -1.85
C VAL A 278 -4.35 -0.22 -3.37
N GLY A 279 -4.24 -1.30 -4.14
CA GLY A 279 -4.26 -1.25 -5.61
C GLY A 279 -5.51 -0.56 -6.17
N ASN A 280 -6.65 -0.74 -5.51
CA ASN A 280 -7.91 -0.07 -5.88
C ASN A 280 -7.96 1.42 -5.46
N MET A 281 -7.03 1.88 -4.61
CA MET A 281 -7.03 3.25 -4.06
C MET A 281 -5.98 4.16 -4.71
N ILE A 282 -5.01 3.62 -5.42
CA ILE A 282 -3.91 4.39 -6.01
C ILE A 282 -4.15 4.70 -7.49
N PRO A 283 -3.72 5.87 -7.98
CA PRO A 283 -3.75 6.20 -9.40
C PRO A 283 -2.71 5.40 -10.19
N SER A 284 -2.95 5.25 -11.50
CA SER A 284 -2.06 4.50 -12.41
C SER A 284 -0.65 5.09 -12.56
N THR A 285 -0.44 6.31 -12.11
CA THR A 285 0.86 7.01 -12.12
C THR A 285 1.80 6.55 -11.00
N VAL A 286 1.27 5.91 -9.96
CA VAL A 286 2.07 5.39 -8.84
C VAL A 286 2.73 4.08 -9.25
N LYS A 287 4.04 3.98 -9.04
CA LYS A 287 4.76 2.72 -9.23
C LYS A 287 4.35 1.72 -8.16
N VAL A 288 4.16 0.46 -8.56
CA VAL A 288 3.85 -0.64 -7.64
C VAL A 288 4.87 -1.76 -7.81
N VAL A 289 5.38 -2.26 -6.71
CA VAL A 289 6.19 -3.48 -6.68
C VAL A 289 5.54 -4.47 -5.72
N ALA A 290 5.07 -5.59 -6.24
CA ALA A 290 4.44 -6.65 -5.47
C ALA A 290 5.38 -7.84 -5.34
N ILE A 291 5.70 -8.23 -4.11
CA ILE A 291 6.59 -9.35 -3.78
C ILE A 291 5.80 -10.35 -2.96
N ASP A 292 5.64 -11.54 -3.51
CA ASP A 292 4.94 -12.65 -2.85
C ASP A 292 5.54 -13.98 -3.34
N ILE A 293 5.58 -14.97 -2.48
CA ILE A 293 6.01 -16.32 -2.84
C ILE A 293 5.01 -17.04 -3.75
N ASN A 294 3.73 -16.64 -3.68
CA ASN A 294 2.66 -17.23 -4.46
C ASN A 294 2.48 -16.48 -5.80
N PRO A 295 2.77 -17.13 -6.95
CA PRO A 295 2.59 -16.52 -8.27
C PRO A 295 1.17 -16.03 -8.54
N SER A 296 0.15 -16.74 -8.02
CA SER A 296 -1.26 -16.33 -8.20
C SER A 296 -1.57 -15.02 -7.48
N SER A 297 -0.98 -14.77 -6.31
CA SER A 297 -1.11 -13.49 -5.60
C SER A 297 -0.49 -12.37 -6.43
N VAL A 298 0.72 -12.59 -6.94
CA VAL A 298 1.43 -11.60 -7.77
C VAL A 298 0.62 -11.27 -9.03
N THR A 299 0.11 -12.28 -9.74
CA THR A 299 -0.72 -12.07 -10.93
C THR A 299 -1.96 -11.25 -10.63
N LYS A 300 -2.70 -11.59 -9.57
CA LYS A 300 -3.91 -10.84 -9.17
C LYS A 300 -3.61 -9.38 -8.82
N LEU A 301 -2.47 -9.10 -8.21
CA LEU A 301 -2.06 -7.74 -7.88
C LEU A 301 -1.69 -6.95 -9.12
N LEU A 302 -1.06 -7.58 -10.11
CA LEU A 302 -0.72 -6.96 -11.39
C LEU A 302 -1.95 -6.65 -12.23
N ASP A 303 -2.94 -7.54 -12.26
CA ASP A 303 -4.20 -7.36 -13.00
C ASP A 303 -5.01 -6.13 -12.50
N ARG A 304 -4.85 -5.79 -11.23
CA ARG A 304 -5.50 -4.63 -10.58
C ARG A 304 -4.58 -3.44 -10.43
N GLY A 305 -3.33 -3.63 -10.75
CA GLY A 305 -2.30 -2.64 -10.58
C GLY A 305 -2.34 -1.56 -11.64
N THR A 306 -1.46 -0.65 -11.47
CA THR A 306 -1.17 0.40 -12.44
C THR A 306 -0.41 -0.19 -13.62
N GLY A 307 -0.43 0.46 -14.77
CA GLY A 307 0.38 0.05 -15.92
C GLY A 307 1.89 0.02 -15.66
N GLN A 308 2.32 0.40 -14.45
CA GLN A 308 3.71 0.40 -13.98
C GLN A 308 3.97 -0.62 -12.86
N ALA A 309 3.07 -1.59 -12.65
CA ALA A 309 3.23 -2.61 -11.64
C ALA A 309 4.30 -3.64 -12.04
N ILE A 310 5.16 -3.99 -11.09
CA ILE A 310 6.19 -5.04 -11.22
C ILE A 310 5.87 -6.12 -10.21
N GLY A 311 5.71 -7.35 -10.68
CA GLY A 311 5.52 -8.52 -9.84
C GLY A 311 6.82 -9.29 -9.66
N VAL A 312 7.11 -9.70 -8.43
CA VAL A 312 8.26 -10.50 -8.07
C VAL A 312 7.79 -11.74 -7.32
N VAL A 313 7.95 -12.90 -7.94
CA VAL A 313 7.71 -14.18 -7.26
C VAL A 313 8.94 -14.54 -6.46
N SER A 314 8.92 -14.22 -5.18
CA SER A 314 10.03 -14.49 -4.25
C SER A 314 9.55 -14.49 -2.81
N ASP A 315 10.26 -15.18 -1.97
CA ASP A 315 10.15 -15.01 -0.52
C ASP A 315 10.69 -13.64 -0.09
N VAL A 316 9.93 -12.96 0.78
CA VAL A 316 10.27 -11.62 1.27
C VAL A 316 11.56 -11.64 2.11
N GLY A 317 11.77 -12.71 2.90
CA GLY A 317 12.99 -12.90 3.70
C GLY A 317 14.25 -13.06 2.85
N SER A 318 14.11 -13.55 1.61
CA SER A 318 15.22 -13.62 0.66
C SER A 318 15.40 -12.33 -0.14
N PHE A 319 14.30 -11.62 -0.46
CA PHE A 319 14.34 -10.43 -1.31
C PHE A 319 14.82 -9.16 -0.58
N LEU A 320 14.32 -8.91 0.63
CA LEU A 320 14.63 -7.66 1.34
C LEU A 320 16.12 -7.50 1.70
N PRO A 321 16.87 -8.53 2.12
CA PRO A 321 18.31 -8.40 2.33
C PRO A 321 19.07 -8.00 1.06
N ILE A 322 18.68 -8.57 -0.09
CA ILE A 322 19.29 -8.24 -1.40
C ILE A 322 19.02 -6.78 -1.73
N LEU A 323 17.76 -6.34 -1.60
CA LEU A 323 17.36 -4.95 -1.85
C LEU A 323 18.12 -3.97 -0.95
N LEU A 324 18.21 -4.26 0.33
CA LEU A 324 18.92 -3.42 1.31
C LEU A 324 20.40 -3.30 0.97
N ASN A 325 21.04 -4.41 0.57
CA ASN A 325 22.44 -4.43 0.16
C ASN A 325 22.67 -3.59 -1.11
N ASP A 326 21.78 -3.69 -2.10
CA ASP A 326 21.86 -2.90 -3.33
C ASP A 326 21.68 -1.40 -3.05
N ILE A 327 20.74 -1.04 -2.17
CA ILE A 327 20.57 0.35 -1.72
C ILE A 327 21.86 0.88 -1.08
N LYS A 328 22.47 0.10 -0.18
CA LYS A 328 23.72 0.48 0.50
C LYS A 328 24.87 0.69 -0.48
N LYS A 329 24.99 -0.19 -1.49
CA LYS A 329 26.01 -0.04 -2.55
C LYS A 329 25.83 1.25 -3.33
N ILE A 330 24.61 1.52 -3.81
CA ILE A 330 24.29 2.73 -4.59
C ILE A 330 24.50 4.00 -3.75
N SER A 331 24.16 3.95 -2.47
CA SER A 331 24.31 5.11 -1.57
C SER A 331 25.76 5.40 -1.19
N LYS A 332 26.68 4.43 -1.27
CA LYS A 332 28.12 4.60 -1.00
C LYS A 332 28.91 5.09 -2.22
N THR A 333 28.40 4.84 -3.42
CA THR A 333 29.09 5.18 -4.69
C THR A 333 28.87 6.66 -5.08
N ARG A 334 28.21 7.42 -4.25
CA ARG A 334 27.93 8.86 -4.40
C ARG A 334 28.37 9.64 -3.18
#